data_ed59cc5d72e5ec22f10162bc1e752346
#
_entry.id   ed59cc5d72e5ec22f10162bc1e752346
#
_cell.length_a   1.000
_cell.length_b   1.000
_cell.length_c   1.000
_cell.angle_alpha   90.00
_cell.angle_beta   90.00
_cell.angle_gamma   90.00
#
_symmetry.space_group_name_H-M   'P 1'
#
loop_
_entity.id
_entity.type
_entity.pdbx_description
1 polymer ?
#
loop_
_entity_poly.entity_id
_entity_poly.type
_entity_poly.pdbx_seq_one_letter_code
_entity_poly.pdbx_strand_id
1 'polypeptide(L)'
;MIRQVIFVATLASLAACSRGAYAPPVPSPEAFPTDSATRVLARSLAPVLYLQRDEPFPLDRVAAVVYPTRPIIAYHLLWRHDVNGQWVPWAKPSDEEVVWVGYDPNTDAPTDLWTYWHGSVLHTPWRDHGQPAIDVQWGKHGSMPRGTYAEDLPRNKTLKDFYNYEVALIPDILLGKLVHGGPWGFFHNFRRYKDFSTVLPLADRLDLVVKTEDPRAALHAVFGSKYSNKKWWP
;
A
#
# COMPACT_ATOMS: atom_id res chain seq x y z
N MET A 1 25.66 8.18 59.46
CA MET A 1 24.53 8.94 58.86
C MET A 1 24.59 8.73 57.37
N ILE A 2 23.81 7.79 56.86
CA ILE A 2 23.73 7.47 55.43
C ILE A 2 22.50 8.16 54.91
N ARG A 3 22.66 9.17 54.01
CA ARG A 3 21.55 9.83 53.32
C ARG A 3 21.12 8.94 52.15
N GLN A 4 19.94 8.38 52.27
CA GLN A 4 19.26 7.74 51.15
C GLN A 4 18.77 8.81 50.21
N VAL A 5 19.26 8.80 48.98
CA VAL A 5 18.73 9.57 47.85
C VAL A 5 17.62 8.74 47.21
N ILE A 6 16.42 9.11 47.39
CA ILE A 6 15.27 8.50 46.71
C ILE A 6 15.19 9.11 45.31
N PHE A 7 15.51 8.32 44.31
CA PHE A 7 15.23 8.65 42.89
C PHE A 7 13.74 8.35 42.62
N VAL A 8 12.94 9.40 42.58
CA VAL A 8 11.56 9.28 42.05
C VAL A 8 11.65 9.29 40.54
N ALA A 9 11.60 8.13 39.94
CA ALA A 9 11.42 7.99 38.51
C ALA A 9 9.96 8.31 38.17
N THR A 10 9.72 9.50 37.70
CA THR A 10 8.42 9.87 37.09
C THR A 10 8.28 9.16 35.76
N LEU A 11 7.57 8.06 35.76
CA LEU A 11 7.08 7.42 34.54
C LEU A 11 6.03 8.35 33.94
N ALA A 12 6.44 9.20 33.02
CA ALA A 12 5.53 9.88 32.14
C ALA A 12 4.87 8.83 31.25
N SER A 13 3.66 8.45 31.60
CA SER A 13 2.76 7.66 30.75
C SER A 13 2.46 8.50 29.52
N LEU A 14 3.25 8.30 28.48
CA LEU A 14 2.87 8.72 27.13
C LEU A 14 1.67 7.87 26.74
N ALA A 15 0.50 8.36 27.10
CA ALA A 15 -0.74 7.95 26.47
C ALA A 15 -0.56 8.29 24.99
N ALA A 16 -0.12 7.32 24.21
CA ALA A 16 -0.19 7.37 22.77
C ALA A 16 -1.69 7.42 22.44
N CYS A 17 -2.22 8.64 22.39
CA CYS A 17 -3.48 8.87 21.71
C CYS A 17 -3.26 8.32 20.31
N SER A 18 -3.78 7.14 20.04
CA SER A 18 -3.96 6.65 18.68
C SER A 18 -4.85 7.71 18.01
N ARG A 19 -4.22 8.66 17.35
CA ARG A 19 -4.93 9.55 16.43
C ARG A 19 -5.48 8.64 15.38
N GLY A 20 -6.71 8.19 15.58
CA GLY A 20 -7.45 7.48 14.55
C GLY A 20 -7.31 8.33 13.31
N ALA A 21 -6.56 7.82 12.32
CA ALA A 21 -6.34 8.57 11.11
C ALA A 21 -7.71 8.76 10.48
N TYR A 22 -8.25 9.98 10.63
CA TYR A 22 -9.54 10.34 10.03
C TYR A 22 -9.34 10.31 8.52
N ALA A 23 -9.91 9.29 7.88
CA ALA A 23 -9.98 9.30 6.44
C ALA A 23 -10.88 10.46 6.02
N PRO A 24 -10.43 11.35 5.12
CA PRO A 24 -11.26 12.45 4.66
C PRO A 24 -12.57 11.90 4.07
N PRO A 25 -13.67 12.65 4.15
CA PRO A 25 -14.91 12.24 3.50
C PRO A 25 -14.66 12.01 2.02
N VAL A 26 -15.22 10.94 1.48
CA VAL A 26 -15.19 10.68 0.05
C VAL A 26 -15.94 11.80 -0.63
N PRO A 27 -15.37 12.47 -1.66
CA PRO A 27 -16.08 13.52 -2.38
C PRO A 27 -17.36 12.97 -3.01
N SER A 28 -18.35 13.82 -3.11
CA SER A 28 -19.58 13.47 -3.83
C SER A 28 -19.23 12.99 -5.25
N PRO A 29 -19.89 11.94 -5.76
CA PRO A 29 -19.73 11.50 -7.15
C PRO A 29 -19.96 12.60 -8.19
N GLU A 30 -20.72 13.62 -7.84
CA GLU A 30 -20.98 14.80 -8.68
C GLU A 30 -19.75 15.70 -8.85
N ALA A 31 -18.81 15.68 -7.88
CA ALA A 31 -17.57 16.46 -7.98
C ALA A 31 -16.63 15.93 -9.10
N PHE A 32 -16.74 14.63 -9.41
CA PHE A 32 -15.93 13.97 -10.45
C PHE A 32 -16.84 13.05 -11.27
N PRO A 33 -17.66 13.62 -12.15
CA PRO A 33 -18.65 12.85 -12.90
C PRO A 33 -17.95 11.83 -13.81
N THR A 34 -18.41 10.59 -13.72
CA THR A 34 -17.92 9.48 -14.53
C THR A 34 -19.10 8.69 -15.03
N ASP A 35 -19.10 8.37 -16.31
CA ASP A 35 -20.17 7.58 -16.93
C ASP A 35 -20.20 6.13 -16.38
N SER A 36 -21.34 5.48 -16.56
CA SER A 36 -21.58 4.13 -16.05
C SER A 36 -20.67 3.08 -16.70
N ALA A 37 -20.36 3.24 -18.00
CA ALA A 37 -19.49 2.29 -18.71
C ALA A 37 -18.07 2.32 -18.15
N THR A 38 -17.53 3.52 -17.93
CA THR A 38 -16.21 3.70 -17.27
C THR A 38 -16.17 3.07 -15.87
N ARG A 39 -17.26 3.18 -15.10
CA ARG A 39 -17.34 2.54 -13.77
C ARG A 39 -17.39 1.01 -13.85
N VAL A 40 -18.13 0.48 -14.80
CA VAL A 40 -18.21 -0.97 -15.03
C VAL A 40 -16.85 -1.49 -15.45
N LEU A 41 -16.18 -0.84 -16.39
CA LEU A 41 -14.83 -1.20 -16.84
C LEU A 41 -13.83 -1.19 -15.66
N ALA A 42 -13.81 -0.12 -14.87
CA ALA A 42 -12.91 -0.04 -13.73
C ALA A 42 -13.19 -1.11 -12.67
N ARG A 43 -14.43 -1.57 -12.50
CA ARG A 43 -14.76 -2.66 -11.59
C ARG A 43 -14.38 -4.03 -12.15
N SER A 44 -14.64 -4.26 -13.43
CA SER A 44 -14.35 -5.56 -14.07
C SER A 44 -12.85 -5.87 -14.13
N LEU A 45 -12.01 -4.84 -14.25
CA LEU A 45 -10.56 -4.95 -14.32
C LEU A 45 -9.85 -4.73 -12.97
N ALA A 46 -10.62 -4.45 -11.92
CA ALA A 46 -10.05 -4.19 -10.60
C ALA A 46 -9.30 -5.41 -10.07
N PRO A 47 -8.04 -5.26 -9.65
CA PRO A 47 -7.26 -6.37 -9.16
C PRO A 47 -7.83 -7.00 -7.89
N VAL A 48 -7.49 -8.28 -7.69
CA VAL A 48 -7.62 -8.95 -6.39
C VAL A 48 -6.30 -8.86 -5.66
N LEU A 49 -6.33 -8.30 -4.46
CA LEU A 49 -5.18 -8.27 -3.58
C LEU A 49 -5.13 -9.54 -2.74
N TYR A 50 -3.96 -10.11 -2.63
CA TYR A 50 -3.64 -11.20 -1.74
C TYR A 50 -2.69 -10.68 -0.67
N LEU A 51 -3.21 -10.53 0.53
CA LEU A 51 -2.47 -10.02 1.67
C LEU A 51 -1.87 -11.19 2.44
N GLN A 52 -0.72 -10.96 3.03
CA GLN A 52 -0.18 -11.92 3.99
C GLN A 52 -1.10 -12.02 5.21
N ARG A 53 -1.04 -13.17 5.88
CA ARG A 53 -1.78 -13.36 7.12
C ARG A 53 -1.41 -12.27 8.12
N ASP A 54 -2.41 -11.82 8.85
CA ASP A 54 -2.25 -10.83 9.94
C ASP A 54 -1.69 -9.48 9.47
N GLU A 55 -2.05 -9.05 8.25
CA GLU A 55 -1.78 -7.69 7.81
C GLU A 55 -2.36 -6.68 8.82
N PRO A 56 -1.52 -5.85 9.48
CA PRO A 56 -1.96 -5.02 10.60
C PRO A 56 -2.63 -3.72 10.16
N PHE A 57 -2.44 -3.30 8.91
CA PHE A 57 -2.91 -2.01 8.42
C PHE A 57 -4.01 -2.19 7.38
N PRO A 58 -5.25 -1.81 7.69
CA PRO A 58 -6.34 -1.93 6.73
C PRO A 58 -6.16 -0.96 5.56
N LEU A 59 -6.65 -1.41 4.39
CA LEU A 59 -6.85 -0.57 3.24
C LEU A 59 -8.00 0.41 3.51
N ASP A 60 -7.71 1.71 3.57
CA ASP A 60 -8.67 2.76 3.95
C ASP A 60 -9.45 3.28 2.75
N ARG A 61 -8.79 3.53 1.61
CA ARG A 61 -9.39 4.11 0.41
C ARG A 61 -8.84 3.50 -0.87
N VAL A 62 -9.67 3.45 -1.88
CA VAL A 62 -9.28 3.04 -3.23
C VAL A 62 -9.86 4.00 -4.25
N ALA A 63 -9.01 4.52 -5.14
CA ALA A 63 -9.44 5.31 -6.27
C ALA A 63 -8.96 4.68 -7.58
N ALA A 64 -9.85 4.54 -8.55
CA ALA A 64 -9.52 4.10 -9.90
C ALA A 64 -9.47 5.29 -10.85
N VAL A 65 -8.38 5.41 -11.59
CA VAL A 65 -8.17 6.43 -12.63
C VAL A 65 -8.11 5.74 -13.99
N VAL A 66 -9.10 5.99 -14.81
CA VAL A 66 -9.15 5.52 -16.20
C VAL A 66 -8.53 6.60 -17.08
N TYR A 67 -7.47 6.27 -17.81
CA TYR A 67 -6.83 7.22 -18.71
C TYR A 67 -7.57 7.30 -20.03
N PRO A 68 -7.99 8.51 -20.49
CA PRO A 68 -8.79 8.67 -21.73
C PRO A 68 -8.02 8.29 -23.01
N THR A 69 -6.70 8.52 -23.04
CA THR A 69 -5.89 8.36 -24.24
C THR A 69 -5.11 7.04 -24.28
N ARG A 70 -5.17 6.28 -23.19
CA ARG A 70 -4.45 5.01 -23.03
C ARG A 70 -5.35 3.94 -22.45
N PRO A 71 -5.32 2.71 -22.95
CA PRO A 71 -6.13 1.62 -22.40
C PRO A 71 -5.52 1.09 -21.10
N ILE A 72 -5.55 1.93 -20.07
CA ILE A 72 -4.92 1.67 -18.78
C ILE A 72 -5.77 2.25 -17.66
N ILE A 73 -5.83 1.54 -16.55
CA ILE A 73 -6.45 1.97 -15.32
C ILE A 73 -5.41 1.92 -14.20
N ALA A 74 -5.24 3.05 -13.49
CA ALA A 74 -4.46 3.10 -12.26
C ALA A 74 -5.37 2.92 -11.05
N TYR A 75 -5.04 2.01 -10.17
CA TYR A 75 -5.70 1.83 -8.88
C TYR A 75 -4.77 2.35 -7.80
N HIS A 76 -5.17 3.47 -7.17
CA HIS A 76 -4.48 4.07 -6.05
C HIS A 76 -5.04 3.50 -4.76
N LEU A 77 -4.16 2.99 -3.92
CA LEU A 77 -4.46 2.27 -2.69
C LEU A 77 -3.93 3.07 -1.51
N LEU A 78 -4.80 3.55 -0.64
CA LEU A 78 -4.40 4.24 0.57
C LEU A 78 -4.55 3.31 1.76
N TRP A 79 -3.44 2.93 2.34
CA TRP A 79 -3.37 2.16 3.56
C TRP A 79 -3.35 3.07 4.79
N ARG A 80 -3.85 2.59 5.91
CA ARG A 80 -3.95 3.36 7.14
C ARG A 80 -2.59 3.80 7.66
N HIS A 81 -1.62 2.91 7.65
CA HIS A 81 -0.24 3.10 8.06
C HIS A 81 0.68 2.20 7.27
N ASP A 82 1.99 2.39 7.44
CA ASP A 82 2.99 1.38 7.20
C ASP A 82 3.82 1.16 8.48
N VAL A 83 4.66 0.14 8.50
CA VAL A 83 5.50 -0.16 9.68
C VAL A 83 6.41 1.00 10.07
N ASN A 84 6.88 1.81 9.11
CA ASN A 84 7.67 2.99 9.40
C ASN A 84 6.80 4.12 9.95
N GLY A 85 5.64 4.36 9.32
CA GLY A 85 4.74 5.45 9.69
C GLY A 85 4.16 5.31 11.09
N GLN A 86 3.99 4.07 11.57
CA GLN A 86 3.46 3.83 12.90
C GLN A 86 4.47 4.13 14.02
N TRP A 87 5.76 3.85 13.79
CA TRP A 87 6.76 3.88 14.83
C TRP A 87 7.74 5.04 14.75
N VAL A 88 7.76 5.75 13.65
CA VAL A 88 8.60 6.93 13.43
C VAL A 88 7.75 8.18 13.59
N PRO A 89 7.92 8.99 14.65
CA PRO A 89 7.03 10.11 14.96
C PRO A 89 6.91 11.17 13.86
N TRP A 90 7.87 11.26 12.96
CA TRP A 90 7.89 12.21 11.84
C TRP A 90 7.49 11.59 10.50
N ALA A 91 7.22 10.29 10.46
CA ALA A 91 6.73 9.64 9.25
C ALA A 91 5.25 9.97 9.00
N LYS A 92 4.84 9.97 7.74
CA LYS A 92 3.43 10.12 7.39
C LYS A 92 2.64 8.92 7.92
N PRO A 93 1.49 9.15 8.56
CA PRO A 93 0.67 8.09 9.17
C PRO A 93 -0.16 7.30 8.14
N SER A 94 0.30 7.20 6.92
CA SER A 94 -0.38 6.48 5.85
C SER A 94 0.60 6.08 4.77
N ASP A 95 0.25 5.06 4.01
CA ASP A 95 1.01 4.60 2.85
C ASP A 95 0.09 4.56 1.63
N GLU A 96 0.53 5.17 0.53
CA GLU A 96 -0.17 5.12 -0.74
C GLU A 96 0.63 4.26 -1.71
N GLU A 97 -0.02 3.26 -2.26
CA GLU A 97 0.52 2.42 -3.32
C GLU A 97 -0.31 2.56 -4.59
N VAL A 98 0.27 2.20 -5.72
CA VAL A 98 -0.42 2.26 -7.00
C VAL A 98 -0.10 1.03 -7.84
N VAL A 99 -1.12 0.53 -8.53
CA VAL A 99 -1.02 -0.56 -9.48
C VAL A 99 -1.76 -0.17 -10.75
N TRP A 100 -1.31 -0.67 -11.90
CA TRP A 100 -1.92 -0.35 -13.18
C TRP A 100 -2.29 -1.62 -13.92
N VAL A 101 -3.44 -1.59 -14.54
CA VAL A 101 -3.94 -2.67 -15.42
C VAL A 101 -4.10 -2.11 -16.82
N GLY A 102 -3.36 -2.69 -17.76
CA GLY A 102 -3.58 -2.50 -19.19
C GLY A 102 -4.70 -3.40 -19.67
N TYR A 103 -5.44 -2.95 -20.66
CA TYR A 103 -6.54 -3.72 -21.24
C TYR A 103 -6.64 -3.53 -22.75
N ASP A 104 -7.25 -4.49 -23.42
CA ASP A 104 -7.62 -4.36 -24.83
C ASP A 104 -8.92 -3.55 -24.94
N PRO A 105 -8.92 -2.38 -25.62
CA PRO A 105 -10.12 -1.54 -25.73
C PRO A 105 -11.26 -2.15 -26.54
N ASN A 106 -11.02 -3.25 -27.28
CA ASN A 106 -12.07 -3.91 -28.06
C ASN A 106 -12.79 -5.02 -27.28
N THR A 107 -12.09 -5.60 -26.30
CA THR A 107 -12.59 -6.77 -25.56
C THR A 107 -12.71 -6.52 -24.06
N ASP A 108 -12.18 -5.40 -23.57
CA ASP A 108 -12.04 -5.08 -22.14
C ASP A 108 -11.24 -6.16 -21.36
N ALA A 109 -10.49 -7.03 -22.05
CA ALA A 109 -9.69 -8.05 -21.41
C ALA A 109 -8.37 -7.45 -20.89
N PRO A 110 -7.89 -7.85 -19.70
CA PRO A 110 -6.62 -7.37 -19.18
C PRO A 110 -5.46 -7.87 -20.05
N THR A 111 -4.48 -7.00 -20.31
CA THR A 111 -3.32 -7.32 -21.14
C THR A 111 -2.02 -7.27 -20.38
N ASP A 112 -1.94 -6.37 -19.41
CA ASP A 112 -0.71 -6.08 -18.70
C ASP A 112 -1.02 -5.72 -17.25
N LEU A 113 -0.08 -6.03 -16.35
CA LEU A 113 -0.13 -5.66 -14.95
C LEU A 113 1.20 -5.00 -14.57
N TRP A 114 1.13 -3.78 -14.05
CA TRP A 114 2.27 -3.10 -13.45
C TRP A 114 1.99 -2.85 -11.98
N THR A 115 3.00 -3.04 -11.16
CA THR A 115 2.91 -2.80 -9.73
C THR A 115 4.08 -1.96 -9.25
N TYR A 116 3.88 -1.20 -8.18
CA TYR A 116 4.92 -0.40 -7.60
C TYR A 116 5.57 -1.13 -6.42
N TRP A 117 6.87 -1.37 -6.55
CA TRP A 117 7.68 -2.06 -5.56
C TRP A 117 8.87 -1.20 -5.13
N HIS A 118 8.75 -0.53 -3.98
CA HIS A 118 9.84 0.24 -3.35
C HIS A 118 10.66 1.13 -4.29
N GLY A 119 10.02 1.84 -5.19
CA GLY A 119 10.68 2.72 -6.15
C GLY A 119 10.96 2.08 -7.51
N SER A 120 10.64 0.81 -7.67
CA SER A 120 10.69 0.09 -8.94
C SER A 120 9.29 -0.21 -9.46
N VAL A 121 9.11 -0.20 -10.76
CA VAL A 121 7.89 -0.70 -11.39
C VAL A 121 8.15 -2.12 -11.87
N LEU A 122 7.36 -3.07 -11.37
CA LEU A 122 7.35 -4.44 -11.88
C LEU A 122 6.31 -4.52 -13.00
N HIS A 123 6.61 -5.27 -14.03
CA HIS A 123 5.71 -5.48 -15.17
C HIS A 123 5.58 -6.96 -15.49
N THR A 124 4.34 -7.39 -15.72
CA THR A 124 4.03 -8.74 -16.18
C THR A 124 2.94 -8.66 -17.24
N PRO A 125 3.14 -9.26 -18.43
CA PRO A 125 2.04 -9.51 -19.35
C PRO A 125 0.97 -10.34 -18.64
N TRP A 126 -0.29 -9.90 -18.72
CA TRP A 126 -1.40 -10.53 -17.97
C TRP A 126 -2.45 -11.18 -18.87
N ARG A 127 -2.12 -11.41 -20.11
CA ARG A 127 -3.03 -12.08 -21.07
C ARG A 127 -3.31 -13.50 -20.62
N ASP A 128 -4.56 -13.90 -20.75
CA ASP A 128 -5.03 -15.28 -20.44
C ASP A 128 -4.93 -15.68 -18.94
N HIS A 129 -4.63 -14.75 -18.05
CA HIS A 129 -4.56 -15.01 -16.60
C HIS A 129 -5.86 -14.70 -15.84
N GLY A 130 -6.91 -14.26 -16.53
CA GLY A 130 -8.17 -13.84 -15.90
C GLY A 130 -8.05 -12.53 -15.15
N GLN A 131 -8.74 -12.41 -14.02
CA GLN A 131 -8.71 -11.18 -13.22
C GLN A 131 -7.31 -10.87 -12.69
N PRO A 132 -6.82 -9.62 -12.81
CA PRO A 132 -5.51 -9.24 -12.30
C PRO A 132 -5.36 -9.55 -10.81
N ALA A 133 -4.24 -10.11 -10.42
CA ALA A 133 -3.99 -10.58 -9.07
C ALA A 133 -2.62 -10.11 -8.56
N ILE A 134 -2.59 -9.65 -7.32
CA ILE A 134 -1.44 -8.95 -6.73
C ILE A 134 -1.17 -9.50 -5.35
N ASP A 135 0.08 -9.89 -5.10
CA ASP A 135 0.58 -10.17 -3.77
C ASP A 135 1.07 -8.86 -3.12
N VAL A 136 0.64 -8.60 -1.89
CA VAL A 136 0.95 -7.36 -1.17
C VAL A 136 1.88 -7.66 -0.01
N GLN A 137 2.99 -6.96 0.04
CA GLN A 137 3.97 -7.11 1.10
C GLN A 137 3.40 -6.67 2.45
N TRP A 138 3.57 -7.52 3.44
CA TRP A 138 3.09 -7.28 4.80
C TRP A 138 3.65 -5.99 5.39
N GLY A 139 2.77 -5.14 5.87
CA GLY A 139 3.06 -3.92 6.62
C GLY A 139 3.80 -2.81 5.87
N LYS A 140 4.20 -3.04 4.60
CA LYS A 140 4.85 -2.04 3.73
C LYS A 140 4.15 -1.85 2.40
N HIS A 141 3.21 -2.73 2.10
CA HIS A 141 2.27 -2.71 0.98
C HIS A 141 2.90 -2.63 -0.42
N GLY A 142 4.22 -2.82 -0.53
CA GLY A 142 4.85 -3.01 -1.84
C GLY A 142 4.11 -4.10 -2.61
N SER A 143 3.65 -3.75 -3.81
CA SER A 143 2.78 -4.61 -4.60
C SER A 143 3.58 -5.39 -5.64
N MET A 144 3.27 -6.68 -5.80
CA MET A 144 3.91 -7.60 -6.74
C MET A 144 2.84 -8.31 -7.58
N PRO A 145 3.07 -8.54 -8.87
CA PRO A 145 2.23 -9.48 -9.61
C PRO A 145 2.18 -10.82 -8.88
N ARG A 146 0.98 -11.42 -8.79
CA ARG A 146 0.82 -12.68 -8.05
C ARG A 146 1.73 -13.76 -8.60
N GLY A 147 2.39 -14.49 -7.69
CA GLY A 147 3.34 -15.53 -8.03
C GLY A 147 4.76 -15.04 -8.27
N THR A 148 5.05 -13.76 -8.03
CA THR A 148 6.42 -13.24 -8.05
C THR A 148 7.22 -13.88 -6.91
N TYR A 149 8.40 -14.40 -7.21
CA TYR A 149 9.30 -14.93 -6.19
C TYR A 149 10.13 -13.82 -5.56
N ALA A 150 10.46 -13.98 -4.29
CA ALA A 150 11.25 -12.99 -3.55
C ALA A 150 12.65 -12.72 -4.17
N GLU A 151 13.24 -13.73 -4.79
CA GLU A 151 14.52 -13.66 -5.50
C GLU A 151 14.47 -12.84 -6.78
N ASP A 152 13.29 -12.72 -7.39
CA ASP A 152 13.08 -11.96 -8.64
C ASP A 152 12.81 -10.47 -8.37
N LEU A 153 12.62 -10.09 -7.11
CA LEU A 153 12.38 -8.70 -6.76
C LEU A 153 13.64 -7.86 -6.92
N PRO A 154 13.51 -6.65 -7.49
CA PRO A 154 14.65 -5.76 -7.65
C PRO A 154 15.28 -5.43 -6.31
N ARG A 155 16.55 -5.73 -6.17
CA ARG A 155 17.36 -5.31 -5.03
C ARG A 155 18.22 -4.15 -5.47
N ASN A 156 17.75 -2.96 -5.26
CA ASN A 156 18.60 -1.80 -5.46
C ASN A 156 19.69 -1.79 -4.38
N LYS A 157 20.92 -1.53 -4.77
CA LYS A 157 22.06 -1.40 -3.86
C LYS A 157 22.11 -0.04 -3.14
N THR A 158 20.96 0.60 -2.97
CA THR A 158 20.86 1.92 -2.33
C THR A 158 20.69 1.77 -0.81
N LEU A 159 21.02 2.84 -0.08
CA LEU A 159 20.83 2.91 1.38
C LEU A 159 19.37 2.64 1.78
N LYS A 160 18.42 2.98 0.90
CA LYS A 160 16.99 2.76 1.09
C LYS A 160 16.64 1.26 1.07
N ASP A 161 17.28 0.49 0.21
CA ASP A 161 17.04 -0.95 0.14
C ASP A 161 17.74 -1.69 1.27
N PHE A 162 18.93 -1.24 1.63
CA PHE A 162 19.57 -1.69 2.84
C PHE A 162 18.63 -1.48 4.04
N TYR A 163 17.98 -0.33 4.13
CA TYR A 163 17.00 -0.05 5.17
C TYR A 163 15.76 -0.96 5.05
N ASN A 164 15.21 -1.13 3.89
CA ASN A 164 14.01 -1.93 3.68
C ASN A 164 14.24 -3.43 3.87
N TYR A 165 15.43 -3.94 3.58
CA TYR A 165 15.71 -5.38 3.57
C TYR A 165 16.68 -5.84 4.65
N GLU A 166 17.62 -5.00 5.07
CA GLU A 166 18.74 -5.39 5.93
C GLU A 166 18.68 -4.79 7.34
N VAL A 167 18.29 -3.53 7.48
CA VAL A 167 18.22 -2.88 8.80
C VAL A 167 17.08 -3.45 9.66
N ALA A 168 16.09 -4.05 9.04
CA ALA A 168 15.13 -4.86 9.75
C ALA A 168 15.77 -6.03 10.52
N LEU A 169 16.98 -6.45 10.17
CA LEU A 169 17.75 -7.48 10.88
C LEU A 169 18.34 -7.00 12.17
N ILE A 170 18.82 -5.78 12.26
CA ILE A 170 19.53 -5.29 13.44
C ILE A 170 18.63 -5.30 14.68
N PRO A 171 17.41 -4.79 14.63
CA PRO A 171 16.45 -4.94 15.72
C PRO A 171 16.10 -6.39 16.01
N ASP A 172 15.92 -7.22 14.99
CA ASP A 172 15.59 -8.65 15.15
C ASP A 172 16.76 -9.41 15.82
N ILE A 173 17.99 -9.10 15.46
CA ILE A 173 19.19 -9.70 16.05
C ILE A 173 19.44 -9.17 17.47
N LEU A 174 19.31 -7.86 17.70
CA LEU A 174 19.64 -7.22 18.96
C LEU A 174 18.49 -7.28 19.97
N LEU A 175 17.26 -7.27 19.52
CA LEU A 175 16.04 -7.13 20.31
C LEU A 175 15.04 -8.27 20.08
N GLY A 176 15.24 -9.12 19.07
CA GLY A 176 14.26 -10.11 18.62
C GLY A 176 13.82 -11.10 19.68
N LYS A 177 14.66 -11.37 20.66
CA LYS A 177 14.30 -12.20 21.83
C LYS A 177 13.56 -11.41 22.92
N LEU A 178 13.72 -10.09 22.95
CA LEU A 178 13.11 -9.22 23.97
C LEU A 178 11.76 -8.64 23.55
N VAL A 179 11.48 -8.63 22.25
CA VAL A 179 10.34 -7.91 21.65
C VAL A 179 9.51 -8.82 20.75
N HIS A 180 9.39 -10.10 21.09
CA HIS A 180 8.41 -10.98 20.43
C HIS A 180 7.02 -10.39 20.59
N GLY A 181 6.46 -9.85 19.49
CA GLY A 181 5.17 -9.17 19.46
C GLY A 181 5.22 -7.65 19.59
N GLY A 182 6.41 -7.03 19.78
CA GLY A 182 6.57 -5.57 19.71
C GLY A 182 6.77 -5.07 18.26
N PRO A 183 7.00 -3.75 18.10
CA PRO A 183 7.19 -3.14 16.77
C PRO A 183 8.26 -3.83 15.93
N TRP A 184 9.23 -4.43 16.53
CA TRP A 184 10.32 -5.12 15.86
C TRP A 184 9.96 -6.52 15.35
N GLY A 185 8.96 -7.15 15.91
CA GLY A 185 8.40 -8.40 15.40
C GLY A 185 7.80 -8.23 13.99
N PHE A 186 7.37 -7.03 13.65
CA PHE A 186 6.89 -6.69 12.31
C PHE A 186 7.95 -6.86 11.23
N PHE A 187 9.19 -6.52 11.53
CA PHE A 187 10.28 -6.66 10.55
C PHE A 187 10.62 -8.11 10.22
N HIS A 188 10.33 -9.03 11.11
CA HIS A 188 10.52 -10.45 10.84
C HIS A 188 9.57 -10.95 9.76
N ASN A 189 8.30 -10.53 9.78
CA ASN A 189 7.32 -10.89 8.78
C ASN A 189 7.55 -10.20 7.42
N PHE A 190 8.18 -9.05 7.44
CA PHE A 190 8.54 -8.28 6.26
C PHE A 190 9.35 -9.08 5.22
N ARG A 191 10.09 -10.10 5.64
CA ARG A 191 10.90 -10.96 4.78
C ARG A 191 10.18 -12.19 4.27
N ARG A 192 9.00 -12.48 4.80
CA ARG A 192 8.25 -13.67 4.42
C ARG A 192 7.32 -13.32 3.27
N TYR A 193 7.81 -13.44 2.06
CA TYR A 193 6.97 -13.33 0.85
C TYR A 193 6.19 -14.64 0.61
N LYS A 194 5.42 -15.05 1.61
CA LYS A 194 4.60 -16.26 1.58
C LYS A 194 3.36 -16.09 2.45
N ASP A 195 2.48 -17.08 2.41
CA ASP A 195 1.22 -17.08 3.18
C ASP A 195 0.28 -15.92 2.79
N PHE A 196 0.22 -15.60 1.49
CA PHE A 196 -0.76 -14.66 0.93
C PHE A 196 -2.15 -15.30 0.94
N SER A 197 -2.80 -15.31 2.10
CA SER A 197 -4.03 -16.05 2.36
C SER A 197 -5.27 -15.18 2.51
N THR A 198 -5.11 -13.90 2.79
CA THR A 198 -6.24 -12.97 2.90
C THR A 198 -6.55 -12.35 1.56
N VAL A 199 -7.74 -12.62 1.02
CA VAL A 199 -8.16 -12.18 -0.31
C VAL A 199 -9.02 -10.93 -0.19
N LEU A 200 -8.67 -9.88 -0.95
CA LEU A 200 -9.36 -8.60 -0.95
C LEU A 200 -9.65 -8.13 -2.39
N PRO A 201 -10.85 -8.36 -2.93
CA PRO A 201 -11.23 -7.83 -4.24
C PRO A 201 -11.36 -6.31 -4.21
N LEU A 202 -10.62 -5.61 -5.08
CA LEU A 202 -10.72 -4.14 -5.14
C LEU A 202 -12.02 -3.65 -5.76
N ALA A 203 -12.68 -4.44 -6.59
CA ALA A 203 -13.96 -4.10 -7.22
C ALA A 203 -15.01 -3.64 -6.21
N ASP A 204 -15.02 -4.24 -5.01
CA ASP A 204 -15.96 -3.94 -3.94
C ASP A 204 -15.52 -2.76 -3.05
N ARG A 205 -14.36 -2.19 -3.33
CA ARG A 205 -13.71 -1.18 -2.48
C ARG A 205 -13.45 0.15 -3.19
N LEU A 206 -13.91 0.33 -4.43
CA LEU A 206 -13.68 1.56 -5.18
C LEU A 206 -14.51 2.71 -4.59
N ASP A 207 -13.84 3.62 -3.88
CA ASP A 207 -14.43 4.85 -3.33
C ASP A 207 -14.66 5.89 -4.43
N LEU A 208 -13.78 5.93 -5.44
CA LEU A 208 -13.87 6.83 -6.57
C LEU A 208 -13.44 6.13 -7.85
N VAL A 209 -14.16 6.42 -8.93
CA VAL A 209 -13.71 6.14 -10.31
C VAL A 209 -13.75 7.46 -11.07
N VAL A 210 -12.63 7.84 -11.67
CA VAL A 210 -12.49 9.05 -12.47
C VAL A 210 -11.82 8.76 -13.80
N LYS A 211 -12.29 9.44 -14.87
CA LYS A 211 -11.68 9.38 -16.21
C LYS A 211 -10.96 10.68 -16.49
N THR A 212 -9.63 10.67 -16.44
CA THR A 212 -8.80 11.88 -16.60
C THR A 212 -7.35 11.57 -16.90
N GLU A 213 -6.66 12.49 -17.58
CA GLU A 213 -5.21 12.44 -17.72
C GLU A 213 -4.48 13.10 -16.53
N ASP A 214 -5.14 13.98 -15.78
CA ASP A 214 -4.60 14.58 -14.56
C ASP A 214 -5.47 14.25 -13.34
N PRO A 215 -5.14 13.18 -12.62
CA PRO A 215 -5.94 12.71 -11.48
C PRO A 215 -5.68 13.48 -10.18
N ARG A 216 -4.73 14.42 -10.14
CA ARG A 216 -4.27 15.05 -8.89
C ARG A 216 -5.40 15.64 -8.04
N ALA A 217 -6.29 16.40 -8.66
CA ALA A 217 -7.40 17.01 -7.93
C ALA A 217 -8.34 15.96 -7.31
N ALA A 218 -8.66 14.91 -8.07
CA ALA A 218 -9.51 13.82 -7.62
C ALA A 218 -8.84 13.00 -6.51
N LEU A 219 -7.57 12.67 -6.67
CA LEU A 219 -6.81 11.93 -5.66
C LEU A 219 -6.62 12.75 -4.38
N HIS A 220 -6.35 14.06 -4.51
CA HIS A 220 -6.34 14.95 -3.34
C HIS A 220 -7.68 15.02 -2.61
N ALA A 221 -8.78 15.01 -3.34
CA ALA A 221 -10.09 15.03 -2.73
C ALA A 221 -10.39 13.74 -1.93
N VAL A 222 -9.95 12.58 -2.43
CA VAL A 222 -10.17 11.27 -1.76
C VAL A 222 -9.17 11.04 -0.64
N PHE A 223 -7.89 11.32 -0.88
CA PHE A 223 -6.79 10.96 0.03
C PHE A 223 -6.35 12.14 0.93
N GLY A 224 -6.73 13.36 0.59
CA GLY A 224 -6.38 14.55 1.37
C GLY A 224 -4.87 14.75 1.43
N SER A 225 -4.39 15.14 2.63
CA SER A 225 -2.96 15.34 2.88
C SER A 225 -2.12 14.05 2.82
N LYS A 226 -2.78 12.90 2.74
CA LYS A 226 -2.14 11.59 2.65
C LYS A 226 -1.72 11.23 1.24
N TYR A 227 -2.21 11.94 0.23
CA TYR A 227 -1.83 11.74 -1.15
C TYR A 227 -0.33 11.96 -1.34
N SER A 228 0.38 10.92 -1.74
CA SER A 228 1.85 10.95 -1.91
C SER A 228 2.30 11.52 -3.24
N ASN A 229 1.36 11.82 -4.14
CA ASN A 229 1.63 12.32 -5.48
C ASN A 229 2.52 11.38 -6.31
N LYS A 230 2.32 10.07 -6.12
CA LYS A 230 2.95 9.06 -6.98
C LYS A 230 2.43 9.25 -8.41
N LYS A 231 3.29 9.75 -9.28
CA LYS A 231 2.95 10.17 -10.64
C LYS A 231 3.25 9.13 -11.70
N TRP A 232 3.79 8.05 -11.26
CA TRP A 232 4.44 7.13 -12.16
C TRP A 232 3.44 6.46 -13.04
N TRP A 233 3.67 6.71 -14.29
CA TRP A 233 3.17 5.90 -15.32
C TRP A 233 4.28 4.94 -15.77
N PRO A 234 4.03 3.61 -15.91
CA PRO A 234 4.93 2.70 -16.56
C PRO A 234 5.19 3.10 -18.01
#